data_2bfcbd49ce18d796b1ea31293c5289b5
#
_entry.id   2bfcbd49ce18d796b1ea31293c5289b5
#
_cell.length_a   1.000
_cell.length_b   1.000
_cell.length_c   1.000
_cell.angle_alpha   90.00
_cell.angle_beta   90.00
_cell.angle_gamma   90.00
#
_symmetry.space_group_name_H-M   'P 1'
#
loop_
_entity.id
_entity.type
_entity.pdbx_description
1 polymer ?
#
loop_
_entity_poly.entity_id
_entity_poly.type
_entity_poly.pdbx_seq_one_letter_code
_entity_poly.pdbx_strand_id
1 'polypeptide(L)'
;MKFAGIIAEYDPFHNGHAWQLAQAKALGAERVAVAMSCSLVQRGALPLLPEAVRTRSALTCGADLVFALPAPCACAGAEAFARAGVALLAAAGCDGLVFGAETPDAALLMEAAELLDSGSYLSLIHIS
;
A
#
# COMPACT_ATOMS: atom_id res chain seq x y z
N MET A 1 10.68 9.03 8.87
CA MET A 1 9.46 8.81 8.04
C MET A 1 8.29 9.49 8.74
N LYS A 2 7.73 10.49 8.10
CA LYS A 2 6.58 11.22 8.65
C LYS A 2 5.26 10.84 7.99
N PHE A 3 5.29 10.58 6.69
CA PHE A 3 4.12 10.21 5.90
C PHE A 3 4.36 8.87 5.22
N ALA A 4 3.86 7.82 5.83
CA ALA A 4 4.03 6.45 5.34
C ALA A 4 2.99 6.10 4.28
N GLY A 5 3.41 5.33 3.29
CA GLY A 5 2.54 4.74 2.28
C GLY A 5 2.41 3.24 2.44
N ILE A 6 1.24 2.70 2.18
CA ILE A 6 0.94 1.27 2.15
C ILE A 6 0.23 0.96 0.84
N ILE A 7 0.60 -0.13 0.19
CA ILE A 7 -0.09 -0.66 -0.99
C ILE A 7 -0.82 -1.92 -0.57
N ALA A 8 -2.13 -1.99 -0.81
CA ALA A 8 -2.94 -3.11 -0.37
C ALA A 8 -4.17 -3.34 -1.25
N GLU A 9 -4.70 -4.55 -1.20
CA GLU A 9 -6.00 -4.86 -1.78
C GLU A 9 -7.11 -4.80 -0.72
N TYR A 10 -6.81 -5.21 0.49
CA TYR A 10 -7.78 -5.35 1.58
C TYR A 10 -8.98 -6.21 1.18
N ASP A 11 -8.69 -7.40 0.72
CA ASP A 11 -9.69 -8.32 0.20
C ASP A 11 -9.77 -9.65 0.99
N PRO A 12 -10.40 -9.62 2.19
CA PRO A 12 -10.94 -8.47 2.90
C PRO A 12 -9.89 -7.74 3.76
N PHE A 13 -10.25 -6.61 4.33
CA PHE A 13 -9.48 -5.98 5.40
C PHE A 13 -9.61 -6.86 6.67
N HIS A 14 -8.51 -7.16 7.34
CA HIS A 14 -8.47 -8.02 8.52
C HIS A 14 -7.50 -7.49 9.59
N ASN A 15 -7.40 -8.19 10.71
CA ASN A 15 -6.60 -7.77 11.85
C ASN A 15 -5.10 -7.60 11.54
N GLY A 16 -4.56 -8.38 10.62
CA GLY A 16 -3.19 -8.22 10.15
C GLY A 16 -2.95 -6.88 9.45
N HIS A 17 -3.91 -6.41 8.68
CA HIS A 17 -3.87 -5.10 8.06
C HIS A 17 -3.99 -3.97 9.08
N ALA A 18 -4.87 -4.12 10.08
CA ALA A 18 -4.97 -3.18 11.18
C ALA A 18 -3.66 -3.10 11.99
N TRP A 19 -3.04 -4.24 12.22
CA TRP A 19 -1.74 -4.32 12.87
C TRP A 19 -0.65 -3.60 12.06
N GLN A 20 -0.64 -3.79 10.75
CA GLN A 20 0.31 -3.10 9.86
C GLN A 20 0.18 -1.57 9.95
N LEU A 21 -1.05 -1.05 9.96
CA LEU A 21 -1.31 0.38 10.16
C LEU A 21 -0.78 0.86 11.51
N ALA A 22 -1.04 0.10 12.57
CA ALA A 22 -0.53 0.42 13.90
C ALA A 22 1.00 0.40 13.96
N GLN A 23 1.66 -0.55 13.28
CA GLN A 23 3.11 -0.60 13.21
C GLN A 23 3.69 0.59 12.46
N ALA A 24 3.08 1.04 11.38
CA ALA A 24 3.52 2.25 10.68
C ALA A 24 3.54 3.46 11.62
N LYS A 25 2.50 3.63 12.42
CA LYS A 25 2.43 4.69 13.44
C LYS A 25 3.48 4.50 14.53
N ALA A 26 3.67 3.28 15.02
CA ALA A 26 4.67 2.96 16.05
C ALA A 26 6.11 3.23 15.57
N LEU A 27 6.38 3.09 14.29
CA LEU A 27 7.67 3.41 13.67
C LEU A 27 7.88 4.91 13.44
N GLY A 28 6.92 5.74 13.82
CA GLY A 28 7.06 7.19 13.81
C GLY A 28 6.26 7.90 12.71
N ALA A 29 5.48 7.20 11.92
CA ALA A 29 4.65 7.84 10.91
C ALA A 29 3.58 8.71 11.59
N GLU A 30 3.57 9.98 11.26
CA GLU A 30 2.53 10.91 11.71
C GLU A 30 1.23 10.69 10.92
N ARG A 31 1.36 10.31 9.65
CA ARG A 31 0.24 10.02 8.75
C ARG A 31 0.51 8.76 7.95
N VAL A 32 -0.56 8.08 7.57
CA VAL A 32 -0.50 6.88 6.73
C VAL A 32 -1.49 7.03 5.58
N ALA A 33 -0.98 6.92 4.36
CA ALA A 33 -1.78 6.83 3.15
C ALA A 33 -1.78 5.39 2.64
N VAL A 34 -2.91 4.95 2.11
CA VAL A 34 -3.06 3.64 1.51
C VAL A 34 -3.43 3.79 0.03
N ALA A 35 -2.67 3.14 -0.84
CA ALA A 35 -3.04 2.93 -2.24
C ALA A 35 -3.73 1.57 -2.33
N MET A 36 -5.03 1.57 -2.57
CA MET A 36 -5.88 0.38 -2.48
C MET A 36 -6.48 0.05 -3.84
N SER A 37 -6.67 -1.23 -4.12
CA SER A 37 -7.45 -1.67 -5.28
C SER A 37 -8.85 -1.06 -5.24
N CYS A 38 -9.33 -0.65 -6.40
CA CYS A 38 -10.69 -0.10 -6.55
C CYS A 38 -11.76 -1.22 -6.54
N SER A 39 -12.70 -1.18 -7.45
CA SER A 39 -13.78 -2.19 -7.59
C SER A 39 -13.33 -3.53 -8.14
N LEU A 40 -12.09 -3.65 -8.60
CA LEU A 40 -11.47 -4.90 -9.04
C LEU A 40 -10.14 -5.10 -8.32
N VAL A 41 -9.82 -6.34 -7.99
CA VAL A 41 -8.54 -6.75 -7.42
C VAL A 41 -7.65 -7.36 -8.48
N GLN A 42 -6.43 -7.76 -8.13
CA GLN A 42 -5.51 -8.42 -9.06
C GLN A 42 -6.21 -9.59 -9.78
N ARG A 43 -5.83 -9.81 -11.04
CA ARG A 43 -6.43 -10.80 -11.94
C ARG A 43 -7.87 -10.49 -12.38
N GLY A 44 -8.34 -9.27 -12.17
CA GLY A 44 -9.66 -8.83 -12.60
C GLY A 44 -10.82 -9.43 -11.81
N ALA A 45 -10.54 -10.04 -10.65
CA ALA A 45 -11.59 -10.59 -9.80
C ALA A 45 -12.36 -9.50 -9.07
N LEU A 46 -13.60 -9.80 -8.70
CA LEU A 46 -14.36 -8.95 -7.79
C LEU A 46 -13.86 -9.17 -6.36
N PRO A 47 -13.70 -8.11 -5.57
CA PRO A 47 -13.34 -8.25 -4.17
C PRO A 47 -14.50 -8.84 -3.37
N LEU A 48 -14.18 -9.43 -2.20
CA LEU A 48 -15.18 -9.97 -1.28
C LEU A 48 -16.09 -8.89 -0.72
N LEU A 49 -15.55 -7.69 -0.51
CA LEU A 49 -16.28 -6.54 0.02
C LEU A 49 -16.16 -5.34 -0.92
N PRO A 50 -17.19 -4.49 -0.99
CA PRO A 50 -17.16 -3.28 -1.79
C PRO A 50 -16.01 -2.34 -1.39
N GLU A 51 -15.56 -1.53 -2.33
CA GLU A 51 -14.51 -0.51 -2.12
C GLU A 51 -14.84 0.39 -0.92
N ALA A 52 -16.08 0.86 -0.81
CA ALA A 52 -16.50 1.74 0.28
C ALA A 52 -16.32 1.09 1.66
N VAL A 53 -16.60 -0.20 1.80
CA VAL A 53 -16.44 -0.95 3.06
C VAL A 53 -14.97 -1.12 3.38
N ARG A 54 -14.15 -1.49 2.42
CA ARG A 54 -12.70 -1.66 2.59
C ARG A 54 -12.03 -0.33 2.97
N THR A 55 -12.40 0.75 2.31
CA THR A 55 -11.93 2.10 2.61
C THR A 55 -12.29 2.51 4.03
N ARG A 56 -13.53 2.31 4.43
CA ARG A 56 -14.00 2.64 5.79
C ARG A 56 -13.24 1.85 6.84
N SER A 57 -13.01 0.56 6.60
CA SER A 57 -12.25 -0.29 7.50
C SER A 57 -10.82 0.23 7.70
N ALA A 58 -10.13 0.59 6.62
CA ALA A 58 -8.79 1.14 6.69
C ALA A 58 -8.75 2.47 7.47
N LEU A 59 -9.66 3.38 7.17
CA LEU A 59 -9.75 4.68 7.87
C LEU A 59 -10.06 4.50 9.35
N THR A 60 -10.98 3.62 9.69
CA THR A 60 -11.33 3.33 11.09
C THR A 60 -10.15 2.75 11.87
N CYS A 61 -9.31 1.96 11.21
CA CYS A 61 -8.15 1.31 11.83
C CYS A 61 -6.85 2.12 11.77
N GLY A 62 -6.90 3.38 11.33
CA GLY A 62 -5.76 4.29 11.47
C GLY A 62 -5.15 4.82 10.19
N ALA A 63 -5.65 4.47 9.01
CA ALA A 63 -5.26 5.16 7.79
C ALA A 63 -5.81 6.59 7.80
N ASP A 64 -5.01 7.54 7.38
CA ASP A 64 -5.41 8.95 7.29
C ASP A 64 -5.97 9.27 5.92
N LEU A 65 -5.57 8.53 4.90
CA LEU A 65 -5.95 8.75 3.52
C LEU A 65 -5.96 7.43 2.76
N VAL A 66 -6.98 7.21 1.95
CA VAL A 66 -7.07 6.04 1.08
C VAL A 66 -7.26 6.51 -0.36
N PHE A 67 -6.36 6.07 -1.24
CA PHE A 67 -6.47 6.27 -2.67
C PHE A 67 -6.94 4.98 -3.34
N ALA A 68 -7.87 5.08 -4.27
CA ALA A 68 -8.26 3.96 -5.11
C ALA A 68 -7.39 3.91 -6.37
N LEU A 69 -6.69 2.80 -6.58
CA LEU A 69 -5.97 2.56 -7.82
C LEU A 69 -6.97 2.22 -8.94
N PRO A 70 -6.83 2.82 -10.14
CA PRO A 70 -7.71 2.54 -11.26
C PRO A 70 -7.69 1.05 -11.65
N ALA A 71 -8.80 0.55 -12.18
CA ALA A 71 -8.93 -0.85 -12.59
C ALA A 71 -7.79 -1.35 -13.50
N PRO A 72 -7.32 -0.60 -14.51
CA PRO A 72 -6.19 -1.05 -15.34
C PRO A 72 -4.92 -1.34 -14.54
N CYS A 73 -4.64 -0.55 -13.50
CA CYS A 73 -3.50 -0.77 -12.61
C CYS A 73 -3.77 -1.90 -11.62
N ALA A 74 -4.96 -1.92 -11.03
CA ALA A 74 -5.35 -2.90 -10.02
C ALA A 74 -5.44 -4.33 -10.58
N CYS A 75 -5.85 -4.48 -11.85
CA CYS A 75 -5.99 -5.77 -12.52
C CYS A 75 -4.72 -6.26 -13.20
N ALA A 76 -3.72 -5.41 -13.32
CA ALA A 76 -2.43 -5.77 -13.91
C ALA A 76 -1.67 -6.75 -12.99
N GLY A 77 -0.58 -7.31 -13.49
CA GLY A 77 0.27 -8.17 -12.66
C GLY A 77 0.79 -7.47 -11.41
N ALA A 78 1.31 -8.23 -10.46
CA ALA A 78 1.76 -7.72 -9.17
C ALA A 78 2.79 -6.58 -9.30
N GLU A 79 3.68 -6.66 -10.27
CA GLU A 79 4.67 -5.62 -10.54
C GLU A 79 4.01 -4.31 -10.97
N ALA A 80 3.09 -4.35 -11.93
CA ALA A 80 2.41 -3.14 -12.41
C ALA A 80 1.52 -2.53 -11.32
N PHE A 81 0.87 -3.36 -10.50
CA PHE A 81 0.11 -2.92 -9.35
C PHE A 81 1.00 -2.19 -8.33
N ALA A 82 2.14 -2.78 -8.00
CA ALA A 82 3.11 -2.18 -7.09
C ALA A 82 3.68 -0.86 -7.64
N ARG A 83 4.05 -0.81 -8.93
CA ARG A 83 4.52 0.41 -9.59
C ARG A 83 3.52 1.54 -9.51
N ALA A 84 2.28 1.26 -9.86
CA ALA A 84 1.21 2.25 -9.80
C ALA A 84 0.97 2.76 -8.38
N GLY A 85 0.97 1.85 -7.41
CA GLY A 85 0.83 2.19 -5.99
C GLY A 85 1.97 3.07 -5.49
N VAL A 86 3.21 2.72 -5.79
CA VAL A 86 4.40 3.50 -5.42
C VAL A 86 4.35 4.89 -6.06
N ALA A 87 4.06 4.97 -7.35
CA ALA A 87 3.97 6.24 -8.07
C ALA A 87 2.90 7.15 -7.46
N LEU A 88 1.74 6.60 -7.14
CA LEU A 88 0.65 7.34 -6.52
C LEU A 88 1.02 7.86 -5.13
N LEU A 89 1.60 7.00 -4.29
CA LEU A 89 2.00 7.38 -2.94
C LEU A 89 3.14 8.41 -2.95
N ALA A 90 4.11 8.27 -3.86
CA ALA A 90 5.15 9.26 -4.05
C ALA A 90 4.58 10.61 -4.48
N ALA A 91 3.65 10.62 -5.44
CA ALA A 91 2.97 11.84 -5.88
C ALA A 91 2.14 12.48 -4.75
N ALA A 92 1.61 11.68 -3.83
CA ALA A 92 0.89 12.16 -2.66
C ALA A 92 1.82 12.77 -1.58
N GLY A 93 3.13 12.60 -1.71
CA GLY A 93 4.10 13.15 -0.77
C GLY A 93 4.54 12.18 0.33
N CYS A 94 4.24 10.90 0.20
CA CYS A 94 4.77 9.89 1.12
C CYS A 94 6.29 9.84 1.06
N ASP A 95 6.92 9.76 2.21
CA ASP A 95 8.38 9.71 2.37
C ASP A 95 8.88 8.33 2.79
N GLY A 96 7.99 7.36 2.95
CA GLY A 96 8.32 5.98 3.28
C GLY A 96 7.24 5.01 2.81
N LEU A 97 7.64 3.79 2.54
CA LEU A 97 6.74 2.70 2.18
C LEU A 97 6.83 1.61 3.25
N VAL A 98 5.67 1.22 3.77
CA VAL A 98 5.55 0.17 4.78
C VAL A 98 4.88 -1.03 4.14
N PHE A 99 5.50 -2.18 4.23
CA PHE A 99 4.97 -3.42 3.67
C PHE A 99 5.26 -4.60 4.60
N GLY A 100 4.38 -5.59 4.55
CA GLY A 100 4.59 -6.87 5.22
C GLY A 100 5.08 -7.90 4.22
N ALA A 101 6.02 -8.73 4.63
CA ALA A 101 6.44 -9.87 3.84
C ALA A 101 6.60 -11.07 4.75
N GLU A 102 6.05 -12.20 4.32
CA GLU A 102 6.27 -13.48 5.01
C GLU A 102 7.68 -14.01 4.74
N THR A 103 8.20 -13.69 3.59
CA THR A 103 9.61 -13.91 3.24
C THR A 103 10.17 -12.62 2.65
N PRO A 104 11.37 -12.20 3.09
CA PRO A 104 12.03 -11.08 2.45
C PRO A 104 12.49 -11.51 1.05
N ASP A 105 11.66 -11.31 0.05
CA ASP A 105 12.12 -11.41 -1.32
C ASP A 105 12.92 -10.14 -1.63
N ALA A 106 14.22 -10.26 -1.45
CA ALA A 106 15.16 -9.16 -1.68
C ALA A 106 15.08 -8.63 -3.12
N ALA A 107 14.68 -9.47 -4.07
CA ALA A 107 14.53 -9.06 -5.47
C ALA A 107 13.36 -8.10 -5.66
N LEU A 108 12.22 -8.38 -5.03
CA LEU A 108 11.06 -7.49 -5.05
C LEU A 108 11.34 -6.16 -4.34
N LEU A 109 12.11 -6.21 -3.26
CA LEU A 109 12.56 -5.04 -2.54
C LEU A 109 13.52 -4.20 -3.38
N MET A 110 14.41 -4.83 -4.12
CA MET A 110 15.36 -4.15 -5.00
C MET A 110 14.65 -3.53 -6.21
N GLU A 111 13.71 -4.22 -6.82
CA GLU A 111 12.90 -3.65 -7.90
C GLU A 111 12.07 -2.46 -7.43
N ALA A 112 11.45 -2.55 -6.26
CA ALA A 112 10.75 -1.42 -5.67
C ALA A 112 11.70 -0.28 -5.37
N ALA A 113 12.90 -0.56 -4.89
CA ALA A 113 13.94 0.43 -4.63
C ALA A 113 14.47 1.08 -5.91
N GLU A 114 14.67 0.31 -6.98
CA GLU A 114 15.07 0.84 -8.29
C GLU A 114 14.00 1.73 -8.91
N LEU A 115 12.73 1.38 -8.73
CA LEU A 115 11.60 2.22 -9.12
C LEU A 115 11.56 3.54 -8.36
N LEU A 116 12.01 3.53 -7.12
CA LEU A 116 12.09 4.70 -6.25
C LEU A 116 13.33 5.55 -6.52
N ASP A 117 14.38 4.95 -7.04
CA ASP A 117 15.68 5.61 -7.30
C ASP A 117 15.64 6.58 -8.49
N SER A 118 14.59 6.57 -9.27
CA SER A 118 14.33 7.59 -10.30
C SER A 118 13.96 8.97 -9.76
N GLY A 119 14.27 9.28 -8.48
CA GLY A 119 14.11 10.59 -7.86
C GLY A 119 13.09 10.68 -6.75
N SER A 120 12.60 9.58 -6.26
CA SER A 120 11.65 9.54 -5.14
C SER A 120 12.37 9.25 -3.83
N TYR A 121 11.99 9.96 -2.79
CA TYR A 121 12.59 9.92 -1.47
C TYR A 121 11.87 8.98 -0.51
N LEU A 122 11.36 7.86 -0.99
CA LEU A 122 10.67 6.90 -0.13
C LEU A 122 11.67 5.99 0.57
N SER A 123 11.53 5.87 1.88
CA SER A 123 12.25 4.87 2.67
C SER A 123 11.44 3.57 2.69
N LEU A 124 12.13 2.45 2.48
CA LEU A 124 11.51 1.13 2.58
C LEU A 124 11.63 0.61 4.01
N ILE A 125 10.49 0.29 4.61
CA ILE A 125 10.43 -0.30 5.94
C ILE A 125 9.72 -1.64 5.86
N HIS A 126 10.46 -2.69 6.18
CA HIS A 126 9.93 -4.05 6.25
C HIS A 126 9.38 -4.33 7.63
N ILE A 127 8.15 -4.85 7.68
CA ILE A 127 7.51 -5.35 8.90
C ILE A 127 7.23 -6.84 8.69
N SER A 128 7.80 -7.65 9.53
CA SER A 128 7.57 -9.10 9.54
C SER A 128 6.39 -9.49 10.42
#